data_1e411f1960be9523f80237ab5f6c92ea
#
_entry.id   1e411f1960be9523f80237ab5f6c92ea
#
_cell.length_a   1.000
_cell.length_b   1.000
_cell.length_c   1.000
_cell.angle_alpha   90.00
_cell.angle_beta   90.00
_cell.angle_gamma   90.00
#
_symmetry.space_group_name_H-M   'P 1'
#
loop_
_entity.id
_entity.type
_entity.pdbx_description
1 polymer ?
#
loop_
_entity_poly.entity_id
_entity_poly.type
_entity_poly.pdbx_seq_one_letter_code
_entity_poly.pdbx_strand_id
1 'polypeptide(L)'
;ERNGFKAKVMDTSYAEEAGIKSATFQVDAPYAYGRMSVEGGTHRLVRISPFDNQGRRQTSFAAVEVVPLVEATDHIDVPDSEIRVDTYCSSGPGGQGVNTTYSAVRITHIPTGIVVTMQDERSQIQNRAAAMAVLQSRLLVLRHEEEAKKKKELAGDIKASWGDQMRSYVLHPYQMVKDLRTGYETSQTQAVFDGDIDAFIEAGIRWRHEQRRAAAEE
;
A
#
# COMPACT_ATOMS: atom_id res chain seq x y z
N GLU A 1 16.31 5.65 12.32
CA GLU A 1 16.88 5.61 13.68
C GLU A 1 17.83 6.81 13.92
N ARG A 2 18.71 7.18 12.94
CA ARG A 2 19.63 8.33 13.06
C ARG A 2 18.92 9.62 13.46
N ASN A 3 17.74 9.88 12.90
CA ASN A 3 16.94 11.08 13.20
C ASN A 3 15.94 10.88 14.35
N GLY A 4 16.11 9.82 15.17
CA GLY A 4 15.26 9.51 16.32
C GLY A 4 13.90 8.91 15.95
N PHE A 5 13.67 8.56 14.68
CA PHE A 5 12.43 7.91 14.25
C PHE A 5 12.42 6.43 14.61
N LYS A 6 11.24 5.92 14.96
CA LYS A 6 11.06 4.49 15.22
C LYS A 6 10.95 3.73 13.91
N ALA A 7 11.75 2.68 13.79
CA ALA A 7 11.68 1.74 12.68
C ALA A 7 11.47 0.32 13.24
N LYS A 8 10.56 -0.42 12.63
CA LYS A 8 10.25 -1.81 12.97
C LYS A 8 10.39 -2.68 11.73
N VAL A 9 11.24 -3.69 11.79
CA VAL A 9 11.32 -4.70 10.74
C VAL A 9 10.08 -5.58 10.82
N MET A 10 9.38 -5.69 9.70
CA MET A 10 8.14 -6.48 9.57
C MET A 10 8.42 -7.84 8.95
N ASP A 11 9.27 -7.87 7.92
CA ASP A 11 9.66 -9.09 7.23
C ASP A 11 11.05 -8.94 6.62
N THR A 12 11.80 -10.05 6.55
CA THR A 12 13.12 -10.11 5.89
C THR A 12 13.29 -11.46 5.23
N SER A 13 13.56 -11.46 3.93
CA SER A 13 13.92 -12.64 3.17
C SER A 13 15.40 -12.57 2.77
N TYR A 14 16.14 -13.63 3.03
CA TYR A 14 17.55 -13.70 2.71
C TYR A 14 17.78 -14.33 1.34
N ALA A 15 18.85 -13.91 0.67
CA ALA A 15 19.31 -14.56 -0.55
C ALA A 15 20.01 -15.88 -0.25
N GLU A 16 20.02 -16.78 -1.23
CA GLU A 16 20.57 -18.15 -1.05
C GLU A 16 22.08 -18.15 -0.72
N GLU A 17 22.86 -17.30 -1.37
CA GLU A 17 24.32 -17.26 -1.16
C GLU A 17 24.69 -16.29 -0.04
N ALA A 18 24.23 -15.06 -0.09
CA ALA A 18 24.46 -14.05 0.94
C ALA A 18 23.62 -12.80 0.73
N GLY A 19 23.37 -12.07 1.83
CA GLY A 19 22.66 -10.79 1.82
C GLY A 19 21.16 -10.93 1.92
N ILE A 20 20.47 -9.82 1.70
CA ILE A 20 19.01 -9.69 1.81
C ILE A 20 18.42 -9.68 0.40
N LYS A 21 17.42 -10.54 0.16
CA LYS A 21 16.63 -10.55 -1.07
C LYS A 21 15.54 -9.49 -1.03
N SER A 22 14.83 -9.40 0.10
CA SER A 22 13.83 -8.38 0.35
C SER A 22 13.73 -8.08 1.85
N ALA A 23 13.37 -6.84 2.18
CA ALA A 23 13.06 -6.46 3.54
C ALA A 23 11.89 -5.48 3.54
N THR A 24 10.97 -5.67 4.48
CA THR A 24 9.85 -4.77 4.73
C THR A 24 9.98 -4.21 6.14
N PHE A 25 9.91 -2.90 6.26
CA PHE A 25 9.95 -2.25 7.56
C PHE A 25 8.96 -1.08 7.63
N GLN A 26 8.42 -0.89 8.81
CA GLN A 26 7.54 0.22 9.13
C GLN A 26 8.35 1.36 9.73
N VAL A 27 8.12 2.57 9.27
CA VAL A 27 8.71 3.80 9.84
C VAL A 27 7.59 4.63 10.46
N ASP A 28 7.75 4.97 11.74
CA ASP A 28 6.84 5.84 12.48
C ASP A 28 7.51 7.20 12.68
N ALA A 29 7.06 8.19 11.92
CA ALA A 29 7.59 9.54 11.94
C ALA A 29 6.55 10.54 11.41
N PRO A 30 6.59 11.81 11.86
CA PRO A 30 5.76 12.86 11.29
C PRO A 30 6.00 13.00 9.78
N TYR A 31 4.91 13.01 9.00
CA TYR A 31 4.95 13.10 7.53
C TYR A 31 5.81 12.01 6.86
N ALA A 32 5.91 10.81 7.46
CA ALA A 32 6.78 9.74 7.01
C ALA A 32 6.57 9.39 5.53
N TYR A 33 5.31 9.19 5.09
CA TYR A 33 5.02 8.89 3.69
C TYR A 33 5.45 10.02 2.74
N GLY A 34 5.15 11.28 3.05
CA GLY A 34 5.53 12.44 2.23
C GLY A 34 7.04 12.56 2.05
N ARG A 35 7.79 12.29 3.11
CA ARG A 35 9.27 12.33 3.11
C ARG A 35 9.88 11.11 2.43
N MET A 36 9.44 9.90 2.79
CA MET A 36 10.04 8.66 2.29
C MET A 36 9.61 8.32 0.85
N SER A 37 8.45 8.75 0.42
CA SER A 37 7.94 8.43 -0.93
C SER A 37 8.81 8.96 -2.08
N VAL A 38 9.69 9.92 -1.83
CA VAL A 38 10.67 10.38 -2.81
C VAL A 38 11.82 9.40 -3.00
N GLU A 39 12.02 8.46 -2.07
CA GLU A 39 13.01 7.37 -2.16
C GLU A 39 12.48 6.17 -2.97
N GLY A 40 11.18 6.15 -3.32
CA GLY A 40 10.60 5.11 -4.15
C GLY A 40 11.18 5.11 -5.56
N GLY A 41 11.57 3.94 -6.04
CA GLY A 41 12.14 3.76 -7.37
C GLY A 41 13.28 2.75 -7.41
N THR A 42 13.99 2.73 -8.52
CA THR A 42 15.11 1.81 -8.76
C THR A 42 16.44 2.44 -8.34
N HIS A 43 17.14 1.78 -7.44
CA HIS A 43 18.48 2.13 -6.97
C HIS A 43 19.50 1.18 -7.62
N ARG A 44 20.57 1.75 -8.18
CA ARG A 44 21.64 1.01 -8.86
C ARG A 44 22.92 1.06 -8.04
N LEU A 45 23.51 -0.10 -7.75
CA LEU A 45 24.81 -0.22 -7.09
C LEU A 45 25.85 -0.77 -8.06
N VAL A 46 26.99 -0.08 -8.17
CA VAL A 46 28.17 -0.48 -8.94
C VAL A 46 29.35 -0.62 -7.99
N ARG A 47 29.85 -1.85 -7.84
CA ARG A 47 31.01 -2.15 -6.99
C ARG A 47 31.80 -3.32 -7.52
N ILE A 48 33.00 -3.53 -6.99
CA ILE A 48 33.67 -4.82 -7.13
C ILE A 48 32.86 -5.84 -6.31
N SER A 49 32.41 -6.90 -6.98
CA SER A 49 31.59 -7.91 -6.30
C SER A 49 32.40 -8.71 -5.33
N PRO A 50 32.00 -8.86 -4.06
CA PRO A 50 32.68 -9.75 -3.10
C PRO A 50 32.48 -11.23 -3.42
N PHE A 51 31.56 -11.56 -4.33
CA PHE A 51 31.24 -12.93 -4.77
C PHE A 51 31.91 -13.33 -6.09
N ASP A 52 32.61 -12.40 -6.75
CA ASP A 52 33.33 -12.66 -8.00
C ASP A 52 34.79 -12.93 -7.71
N ASN A 53 35.25 -14.18 -7.91
CA ASN A 53 36.61 -14.60 -7.72
C ASN A 53 37.63 -13.83 -8.59
N GLN A 54 37.19 -13.20 -9.67
CA GLN A 54 38.01 -12.40 -10.56
C GLN A 54 38.07 -10.92 -10.18
N GLY A 55 37.35 -10.49 -9.12
CA GLY A 55 37.32 -9.11 -8.66
C GLY A 55 36.75 -8.13 -9.67
N ARG A 56 35.84 -8.57 -10.53
CA ARG A 56 35.24 -7.72 -11.56
C ARG A 56 34.20 -6.78 -10.96
N ARG A 57 34.10 -5.62 -11.60
CA ARG A 57 33.05 -4.67 -11.30
C ARG A 57 31.67 -5.21 -11.75
N GLN A 58 30.73 -5.27 -10.84
CA GLN A 58 29.37 -5.76 -11.05
C GLN A 58 28.34 -4.69 -10.74
N THR A 59 27.20 -4.78 -11.39
CA THR A 59 26.04 -3.90 -11.14
C THR A 59 24.90 -4.71 -10.56
N SER A 60 24.29 -4.20 -9.50
CA SER A 60 23.06 -4.74 -8.91
C SER A 60 22.01 -3.64 -8.75
N PHE A 61 20.77 -4.06 -8.69
CA PHE A 61 19.62 -3.18 -8.56
C PHE A 61 18.78 -3.56 -7.34
N ALA A 62 18.25 -2.54 -6.68
CA ALA A 62 17.24 -2.68 -5.64
C ALA A 62 16.05 -1.78 -5.97
N ALA A 63 14.85 -2.32 -5.88
CA ALA A 63 13.61 -1.54 -5.97
C ALA A 63 13.16 -1.15 -4.56
N VAL A 64 12.89 0.13 -4.37
CA VAL A 64 12.31 0.66 -3.13
C VAL A 64 10.87 1.04 -3.40
N GLU A 65 9.97 0.45 -2.64
CA GLU A 65 8.55 0.75 -2.66
C GLU A 65 8.15 1.40 -1.33
N VAL A 66 7.44 2.51 -1.38
CA VAL A 66 6.96 3.24 -0.20
C VAL A 66 5.47 3.38 -0.27
N VAL A 67 4.77 2.79 0.70
CA VAL A 67 3.31 2.85 0.82
C VAL A 67 2.90 3.42 2.17
N PRO A 68 1.81 4.19 2.24
CA PRO A 68 1.29 4.63 3.53
C PRO A 68 0.73 3.44 4.30
N LEU A 69 0.96 3.41 5.62
CA LEU A 69 0.28 2.48 6.49
C LEU A 69 -1.13 3.00 6.74
N VAL A 70 -2.12 2.23 6.30
CA VAL A 70 -3.54 2.48 6.58
C VAL A 70 -3.96 1.47 7.63
N GLU A 71 -4.51 1.96 8.75
CA GLU A 71 -5.07 1.08 9.77
C GLU A 71 -6.29 0.35 9.19
N ALA A 72 -6.29 -0.98 9.30
CA ALA A 72 -7.44 -1.77 8.90
C ALA A 72 -8.58 -1.51 9.87
N THR A 73 -9.73 -1.09 9.35
CA THR A 73 -10.95 -0.91 10.15
C THR A 73 -11.72 -2.22 10.12
N ASP A 74 -11.77 -2.92 11.23
CA ASP A 74 -12.48 -4.21 11.34
C ASP A 74 -14.00 -4.04 11.51
N HIS A 75 -14.47 -2.82 11.64
CA HIS A 75 -15.89 -2.51 11.80
C HIS A 75 -16.31 -1.40 10.83
N ILE A 76 -17.47 -1.60 10.19
CA ILE A 76 -18.14 -0.58 9.39
C ILE A 76 -19.47 -0.28 10.06
N ASP A 77 -19.64 0.98 10.45
CA ASP A 77 -20.92 1.49 10.88
C ASP A 77 -21.75 1.86 9.64
N VAL A 78 -22.97 1.32 9.58
CA VAL A 78 -23.91 1.54 8.46
C VAL A 78 -25.11 2.30 9.00
N PRO A 79 -25.21 3.62 8.73
CA PRO A 79 -26.35 4.42 9.18
C PRO A 79 -27.66 3.93 8.54
N ASP A 80 -28.76 3.98 9.29
CA ASP A 80 -30.08 3.62 8.76
C ASP A 80 -30.51 4.50 7.57
N SER A 81 -29.97 5.71 7.46
CA SER A 81 -30.21 6.62 6.32
C SER A 81 -29.60 6.15 4.99
N GLU A 82 -28.62 5.26 5.04
CA GLU A 82 -27.92 4.72 3.86
C GLU A 82 -28.48 3.37 3.41
N ILE A 83 -29.47 2.85 4.12
CA ILE A 83 -30.11 1.57 3.80
C ILE A 83 -31.59 1.72 3.49
N ARG A 84 -32.06 0.88 2.58
CA ARG A 84 -33.49 0.62 2.36
C ARG A 84 -33.80 -0.79 2.77
N VAL A 85 -34.80 -0.95 3.64
CA VAL A 85 -35.24 -2.25 4.14
C VAL A 85 -36.63 -2.56 3.56
N ASP A 86 -36.71 -3.62 2.77
CA ASP A 86 -37.95 -4.14 2.21
C ASP A 86 -38.26 -5.50 2.85
N THR A 87 -39.52 -5.72 3.23
CA THR A 87 -39.99 -6.99 3.79
C THR A 87 -40.95 -7.68 2.83
N TYR A 88 -40.88 -9.00 2.73
CA TYR A 88 -41.74 -9.77 1.84
C TYR A 88 -42.01 -11.18 2.42
N CYS A 89 -42.94 -11.90 1.83
CA CYS A 89 -43.18 -13.28 2.20
C CYS A 89 -42.04 -14.18 1.76
N SER A 90 -41.55 -15.03 2.65
CA SER A 90 -40.52 -16.02 2.30
C SER A 90 -41.05 -16.99 1.23
N SER A 91 -40.23 -17.27 0.22
CA SER A 91 -40.56 -18.25 -0.83
C SER A 91 -39.92 -19.59 -0.50
N GLY A 92 -40.71 -20.66 -0.45
CA GLY A 92 -40.24 -22.02 -0.20
C GLY A 92 -41.39 -23.05 -0.20
N PRO A 93 -41.09 -24.34 -0.32
CA PRO A 93 -42.09 -25.43 -0.17
C PRO A 93 -42.47 -25.53 1.31
N GLY A 94 -43.40 -24.71 1.77
CA GLY A 94 -43.84 -24.65 3.16
C GLY A 94 -45.34 -24.44 3.25
N GLY A 95 -45.95 -24.93 4.33
CA GLY A 95 -47.38 -24.87 4.57
C GLY A 95 -47.90 -23.41 4.78
N GLN A 96 -49.17 -23.30 5.18
CA GLN A 96 -49.94 -22.05 5.28
C GLN A 96 -49.24 -20.89 5.99
N GLY A 97 -48.27 -21.15 6.89
CA GLY A 97 -47.51 -20.09 7.59
C GLY A 97 -46.43 -19.39 6.73
N VAL A 98 -45.94 -19.98 5.65
CA VAL A 98 -44.91 -19.40 4.76
C VAL A 98 -45.51 -18.32 3.88
N ASN A 99 -46.78 -18.44 3.48
CA ASN A 99 -47.43 -17.50 2.57
C ASN A 99 -48.11 -16.32 3.27
N THR A 100 -48.18 -16.31 4.61
CA THR A 100 -48.89 -15.30 5.38
C THR A 100 -47.98 -14.40 6.25
N THR A 101 -46.73 -14.77 6.41
CA THR A 101 -45.79 -14.02 7.30
C THR A 101 -44.70 -13.31 6.50
N TYR A 102 -44.65 -12.00 6.61
CA TYR A 102 -43.60 -11.15 6.01
C TYR A 102 -42.30 -11.25 6.83
N SER A 103 -41.68 -12.42 6.87
CA SER A 103 -40.46 -12.69 7.63
C SER A 103 -39.17 -12.42 6.84
N ALA A 104 -39.24 -12.52 5.50
CA ALA A 104 -38.08 -12.27 4.66
C ALA A 104 -37.73 -10.77 4.57
N VAL A 105 -36.45 -10.49 4.62
CA VAL A 105 -35.93 -9.12 4.63
C VAL A 105 -34.92 -8.95 3.49
N ARG A 106 -35.04 -7.84 2.76
CA ARG A 106 -34.07 -7.36 1.77
C ARG A 106 -33.54 -6.03 2.24
N ILE A 107 -32.22 -5.93 2.42
CA ILE A 107 -31.55 -4.66 2.71
C ILE A 107 -30.76 -4.25 1.46
N THR A 108 -30.98 -3.02 1.03
CA THR A 108 -30.22 -2.39 -0.07
C THR A 108 -29.42 -1.25 0.51
N HIS A 109 -28.10 -1.31 0.36
CA HIS A 109 -27.22 -0.20 0.70
C HIS A 109 -27.19 0.79 -0.45
N ILE A 110 -27.74 1.98 -0.24
CA ILE A 110 -27.99 2.98 -1.29
C ILE A 110 -26.71 3.46 -1.98
N PRO A 111 -25.61 3.81 -1.24
CA PRO A 111 -24.40 4.34 -1.87
C PRO A 111 -23.67 3.32 -2.76
N THR A 112 -23.64 2.04 -2.39
CA THR A 112 -22.89 0.99 -3.13
C THR A 112 -23.78 0.13 -4.01
N GLY A 113 -25.10 0.16 -3.83
CA GLY A 113 -26.05 -0.70 -4.53
C GLY A 113 -26.01 -2.16 -4.08
N ILE A 114 -25.28 -2.51 -3.02
CA ILE A 114 -25.21 -3.88 -2.49
C ILE A 114 -26.56 -4.26 -1.93
N VAL A 115 -27.08 -5.43 -2.34
CA VAL A 115 -28.33 -6.02 -1.88
C VAL A 115 -28.06 -7.29 -1.11
N VAL A 116 -28.67 -7.41 0.06
CA VAL A 116 -28.65 -8.62 0.89
C VAL A 116 -30.07 -9.05 1.19
N THR A 117 -30.35 -10.33 0.98
CA THR A 117 -31.67 -10.92 1.23
C THR A 117 -31.52 -12.05 2.23
N MET A 118 -32.36 -12.08 3.26
CA MET A 118 -32.42 -13.13 4.29
C MET A 118 -33.86 -13.58 4.52
N GLN A 119 -34.04 -14.91 4.59
CA GLN A 119 -35.35 -15.53 4.83
C GLN A 119 -35.27 -16.82 5.68
N ASP A 120 -34.09 -17.15 6.21
CA ASP A 120 -33.83 -18.44 6.86
C ASP A 120 -34.50 -18.54 8.23
N GLU A 121 -34.73 -17.42 8.89
CA GLU A 121 -35.37 -17.36 10.20
C GLU A 121 -36.85 -17.03 10.09
N ARG A 122 -37.64 -17.54 11.07
CA ARG A 122 -39.07 -17.21 11.17
C ARG A 122 -39.35 -15.79 11.65
N SER A 123 -38.39 -15.17 12.25
CA SER A 123 -38.47 -13.79 12.80
C SER A 123 -37.91 -12.77 11.84
N GLN A 124 -38.70 -11.77 11.47
CA GLN A 124 -38.25 -10.62 10.68
C GLN A 124 -37.07 -9.88 11.34
N ILE A 125 -37.08 -9.77 12.68
CA ILE A 125 -36.02 -9.09 13.44
C ILE A 125 -34.70 -9.85 13.30
N GLN A 126 -34.74 -11.18 13.39
CA GLN A 126 -33.54 -12.03 13.24
C GLN A 126 -33.01 -11.96 11.81
N ASN A 127 -33.89 -12.03 10.80
CA ASN A 127 -33.51 -11.90 9.39
C ASN A 127 -32.90 -10.51 9.10
N ARG A 128 -33.44 -9.43 9.69
CA ARG A 128 -32.86 -8.08 9.55
C ARG A 128 -31.47 -8.01 10.18
N ALA A 129 -31.28 -8.56 11.38
CA ALA A 129 -29.98 -8.58 12.05
C ALA A 129 -28.96 -9.39 11.25
N ALA A 130 -29.34 -10.57 10.76
CA ALA A 130 -28.48 -11.40 9.90
C ALA A 130 -28.13 -10.71 8.58
N ALA A 131 -29.11 -10.09 7.92
CA ALA A 131 -28.89 -9.32 6.68
C ALA A 131 -27.95 -8.14 6.90
N MET A 132 -28.07 -7.43 8.02
CA MET A 132 -27.15 -6.33 8.39
C MET A 132 -25.72 -6.82 8.60
N ALA A 133 -25.52 -7.93 9.32
CA ALA A 133 -24.22 -8.51 9.54
C ALA A 133 -23.52 -8.92 8.22
N VAL A 134 -24.28 -9.51 7.29
CA VAL A 134 -23.77 -9.86 5.95
C VAL A 134 -23.47 -8.63 5.13
N LEU A 135 -24.29 -7.58 5.20
CA LEU A 135 -24.05 -6.31 4.54
C LEU A 135 -22.74 -5.67 5.04
N GLN A 136 -22.57 -5.58 6.36
CA GLN A 136 -21.34 -5.05 6.97
C GLN A 136 -20.10 -5.82 6.52
N SER A 137 -20.17 -7.16 6.46
CA SER A 137 -19.07 -7.99 5.97
C SER A 137 -18.73 -7.71 4.50
N ARG A 138 -19.73 -7.55 3.64
CA ARG A 138 -19.53 -7.23 2.22
C ARG A 138 -18.94 -5.83 2.03
N LEU A 139 -19.40 -4.85 2.79
CA LEU A 139 -18.85 -3.49 2.77
C LEU A 139 -17.40 -3.45 3.28
N LEU A 140 -17.07 -4.27 4.29
CA LEU A 140 -15.70 -4.39 4.78
C LEU A 140 -14.77 -4.94 3.71
N VAL A 141 -15.17 -5.99 2.99
CA VAL A 141 -14.40 -6.54 1.87
C VAL A 141 -14.18 -5.48 0.78
N LEU A 142 -15.25 -4.79 0.36
CA LEU A 142 -15.17 -3.72 -0.64
C LEU A 142 -14.18 -2.62 -0.22
N ARG A 143 -14.24 -2.19 1.04
CA ARG A 143 -13.32 -1.18 1.59
C ARG A 143 -11.86 -1.65 1.56
N HIS A 144 -11.60 -2.91 1.94
CA HIS A 144 -10.25 -3.47 1.87
C HIS A 144 -9.73 -3.55 0.43
N GLU A 145 -10.59 -3.89 -0.54
CA GLU A 145 -10.23 -3.88 -1.96
C GLU A 145 -9.89 -2.46 -2.47
N GLU A 146 -10.69 -1.46 -2.09
CA GLU A 146 -10.43 -0.06 -2.43
C GLU A 146 -9.13 0.45 -1.79
N GLU A 147 -8.88 0.12 -0.54
CA GLU A 147 -7.64 0.46 0.16
C GLU A 147 -6.42 -0.22 -0.48
N ALA A 148 -6.54 -1.49 -0.84
CA ALA A 148 -5.49 -2.22 -1.55
C ALA A 148 -5.20 -1.60 -2.93
N LYS A 149 -6.25 -1.21 -3.66
CA LYS A 149 -6.14 -0.52 -4.94
C LYS A 149 -5.45 0.83 -4.80
N LYS A 150 -5.86 1.64 -3.83
CA LYS A 150 -5.21 2.92 -3.51
C LYS A 150 -3.74 2.75 -3.13
N LYS A 151 -3.42 1.74 -2.30
CA LYS A 151 -2.02 1.42 -1.95
C LYS A 151 -1.22 1.09 -3.20
N LYS A 152 -1.75 0.28 -4.10
CA LYS A 152 -1.10 -0.09 -5.36
C LYS A 152 -0.90 1.12 -6.29
N GLU A 153 -1.88 1.99 -6.40
CA GLU A 153 -1.77 3.24 -7.18
C GLU A 153 -0.70 4.19 -6.59
N LEU A 154 -0.62 4.28 -5.25
CA LEU A 154 0.38 5.11 -4.56
C LEU A 154 1.79 4.52 -4.63
N ALA A 155 1.92 3.21 -4.66
CA ALA A 155 3.20 2.52 -4.81
C ALA A 155 3.82 2.73 -6.21
N GLY A 156 2.98 2.85 -7.23
CA GLY A 156 3.40 2.92 -8.63
C GLY A 156 3.96 1.59 -9.16
N ASP A 157 4.19 1.53 -10.45
CA ASP A 157 4.81 0.36 -11.12
C ASP A 157 6.33 0.52 -11.10
N ILE A 158 6.97 0.09 -9.99
CA ILE A 158 8.44 0.15 -9.86
C ILE A 158 9.06 -1.09 -10.53
N LYS A 159 9.61 -0.89 -11.71
CA LYS A 159 10.39 -1.93 -12.40
C LYS A 159 11.87 -1.68 -12.17
N ALA A 160 12.57 -2.66 -11.55
CA ALA A 160 14.01 -2.62 -11.37
C ALA A 160 14.72 -2.85 -12.72
N SER A 161 14.80 -1.83 -13.56
CA SER A 161 15.40 -1.88 -14.89
C SER A 161 16.48 -0.82 -15.10
N TRP A 162 17.33 -1.03 -16.10
CA TRP A 162 18.37 -0.08 -16.47
C TRP A 162 17.83 1.29 -16.88
N GLY A 163 16.63 1.34 -17.44
CA GLY A 163 16.02 2.58 -17.95
C GLY A 163 15.41 3.48 -16.86
N ASP A 164 15.03 2.89 -15.72
CA ASP A 164 14.21 3.56 -14.70
C ASP A 164 14.98 3.86 -13.40
N GLN A 165 16.32 3.83 -13.45
CA GLN A 165 17.13 4.10 -12.26
C GLN A 165 16.98 5.56 -11.80
N MET A 166 16.59 5.73 -10.53
CA MET A 166 16.50 7.05 -9.91
C MET A 166 17.77 7.49 -9.20
N ARG A 167 18.49 6.54 -8.58
CA ARG A 167 19.72 6.81 -7.84
C ARG A 167 20.80 5.81 -8.16
N SER A 168 22.01 6.30 -8.37
CA SER A 168 23.19 5.51 -8.66
C SER A 168 24.21 5.63 -7.53
N TYR A 169 24.69 4.48 -7.05
CA TYR A 169 25.73 4.33 -6.04
C TYR A 169 26.94 3.69 -6.73
N VAL A 170 28.01 4.40 -6.86
CA VAL A 170 29.27 3.91 -7.45
C VAL A 170 30.33 3.87 -6.38
N LEU A 171 30.92 2.67 -6.15
CA LEU A 171 31.98 2.45 -5.19
C LEU A 171 33.33 2.20 -5.86
N HIS A 172 33.33 1.89 -7.15
CA HIS A 172 34.53 1.63 -7.95
C HIS A 172 34.30 2.00 -9.41
N PRO A 173 35.22 2.68 -10.12
CA PRO A 173 36.58 3.11 -9.74
C PRO A 173 36.63 4.39 -8.91
N TYR A 174 35.54 5.10 -8.76
CA TYR A 174 35.39 6.29 -7.92
C TYR A 174 34.21 6.11 -6.96
N GLN A 175 34.11 6.95 -5.96
CA GLN A 175 33.01 6.91 -5.00
C GLN A 175 32.06 8.08 -5.26
N MET A 176 30.80 7.77 -5.54
CA MET A 176 29.74 8.77 -5.76
C MET A 176 28.34 8.17 -5.57
N VAL A 177 27.48 8.91 -4.93
CA VAL A 177 26.04 8.70 -4.94
C VAL A 177 25.40 9.88 -5.66
N LYS A 178 24.57 9.58 -6.67
CA LYS A 178 23.89 10.60 -7.49
C LYS A 178 22.42 10.26 -7.69
N ASP A 179 21.55 11.21 -7.44
CA ASP A 179 20.14 11.14 -7.83
C ASP A 179 20.00 11.70 -9.25
N LEU A 180 19.53 10.87 -10.17
CA LEU A 180 19.44 11.21 -11.59
C LEU A 180 18.27 12.15 -11.90
N ARG A 181 17.28 12.25 -11.00
CA ARG A 181 16.11 13.13 -11.14
C ARG A 181 16.43 14.55 -10.72
N THR A 182 17.14 14.70 -9.62
CA THR A 182 17.45 16.01 -9.00
C THR A 182 18.83 16.56 -9.39
N GLY A 183 19.72 15.67 -9.86
CA GLY A 183 21.12 15.99 -10.11
C GLY A 183 21.98 16.12 -8.84
N TYR A 184 21.41 15.98 -7.65
CA TYR A 184 22.15 16.02 -6.40
C TYR A 184 23.12 14.85 -6.29
N GLU A 185 24.37 15.11 -5.92
CA GLU A 185 25.42 14.10 -5.80
C GLU A 185 26.34 14.35 -4.60
N THR A 186 26.94 13.29 -4.08
CA THR A 186 27.94 13.32 -3.02
C THR A 186 28.97 12.22 -3.19
N SER A 187 30.22 12.51 -2.83
CA SER A 187 31.31 11.49 -2.78
C SER A 187 31.35 10.73 -1.45
N GLN A 188 30.57 11.14 -0.47
CA GLN A 188 30.56 10.50 0.87
C GLN A 188 29.62 9.27 0.87
N THR A 189 29.98 8.26 0.11
CA THR A 189 29.15 7.07 -0.07
C THR A 189 28.87 6.34 1.23
N GLN A 190 29.87 6.23 2.12
CA GLN A 190 29.71 5.55 3.41
C GLN A 190 28.68 6.28 4.29
N ALA A 191 28.73 7.61 4.36
CA ALA A 191 27.77 8.39 5.12
C ALA A 191 26.33 8.14 4.64
N VAL A 192 26.12 8.03 3.32
CA VAL A 192 24.82 7.71 2.73
C VAL A 192 24.34 6.31 3.14
N PHE A 193 25.23 5.28 3.13
CA PHE A 193 24.88 3.95 3.61
C PHE A 193 24.61 3.93 5.12
N ASP A 194 25.22 4.81 5.88
CA ASP A 194 24.96 4.99 7.32
C ASP A 194 23.71 5.84 7.60
N GLY A 195 22.96 6.20 6.55
CA GLY A 195 21.65 6.87 6.64
C GLY A 195 21.69 8.38 6.48
N ASP A 196 22.77 8.97 5.98
CA ASP A 196 22.85 10.40 5.64
C ASP A 196 22.21 10.67 4.27
N ILE A 197 20.87 10.64 4.24
CA ILE A 197 20.07 10.81 3.03
C ILE A 197 19.18 12.06 3.05
N ASP A 198 19.25 12.87 4.09
CA ASP A 198 18.38 14.04 4.25
C ASP A 198 18.45 15.01 3.08
N ALA A 199 19.65 15.28 2.56
CA ALA A 199 19.84 16.15 1.40
C ALA A 199 19.22 15.58 0.12
N PHE A 200 19.24 14.27 -0.07
CA PHE A 200 18.55 13.61 -1.18
C PHE A 200 17.04 13.71 -1.05
N ILE A 201 16.51 13.52 0.16
CA ILE A 201 15.06 13.65 0.45
C ILE A 201 14.61 15.08 0.16
N GLU A 202 15.32 16.08 0.65
CA GLU A 202 14.99 17.48 0.40
C GLU A 202 15.04 17.85 -1.08
N ALA A 203 16.08 17.43 -1.79
CA ALA A 203 16.19 17.65 -3.23
C ALA A 203 15.04 16.95 -3.99
N GLY A 204 14.69 15.73 -3.60
CA GLY A 204 13.57 14.96 -4.18
C GLY A 204 12.21 15.61 -3.93
N ILE A 205 11.98 16.19 -2.74
CA ILE A 205 10.75 16.92 -2.43
C ILE A 205 10.63 18.18 -3.30
N ARG A 206 11.71 18.97 -3.45
CA ARG A 206 11.74 20.16 -4.31
C ARG A 206 11.46 19.78 -5.77
N TRP A 207 12.16 18.77 -6.28
CA TRP A 207 11.95 18.27 -7.63
C TRP A 207 10.49 17.87 -7.88
N ARG A 208 9.88 17.12 -6.96
CA ARG A 208 8.48 16.72 -7.08
C ARG A 208 7.52 17.91 -7.07
N HIS A 209 7.82 18.92 -6.28
CA HIS A 209 7.02 20.15 -6.25
C HIS A 209 7.10 20.91 -7.59
N GLU A 210 8.29 21.00 -8.17
CA GLU A 210 8.52 21.62 -9.50
C GLU A 210 7.77 20.87 -10.61
N GLN A 211 7.83 19.53 -10.61
CA GLN A 211 7.09 18.70 -11.56
C GLN A 211 5.57 18.93 -11.48
N ARG A 212 5.03 19.03 -10.26
CA ARG A 212 3.61 19.31 -10.07
C ARG A 212 3.20 20.72 -10.53
N ARG A 213 4.06 21.69 -10.35
CA ARG A 213 3.80 23.04 -10.86
C ARG A 213 3.83 23.08 -12.37
N ALA A 214 4.83 22.48 -13.00
CA ALA A 214 4.91 22.39 -14.45
C ALA A 214 3.68 21.71 -15.06
N ALA A 215 3.22 20.58 -14.46
CA ALA A 215 2.02 19.88 -14.90
C ALA A 215 0.70 20.63 -14.65
N ALA A 216 0.68 21.67 -13.82
CA ALA A 216 -0.50 22.50 -13.57
C ALA A 216 -0.55 23.74 -14.46
N GLU A 217 0.55 24.05 -15.16
CA GLU A 217 0.68 25.18 -16.09
C GLU A 217 0.46 24.75 -17.57
N GLU A 218 0.37 23.43 -17.85
CA GLU A 218 -0.02 22.83 -19.12
C GLU A 218 -1.55 22.60 -19.19
#